data_1d32075168123834ceadf911195e2a31
#
_entry.id   1d32075168123834ceadf911195e2a31
#
_cell.length_a   1.000
_cell.length_b   1.000
_cell.length_c   1.000
_cell.angle_alpha   90.00
_cell.angle_beta   90.00
_cell.angle_gamma   90.00
#
_symmetry.space_group_name_H-M   'P 1'
#
loop_
_entity.id
_entity.type
_entity.pdbx_description
1 polymer ?
#
loop_
_entity_poly.entity_id
_entity_poly.type
_entity_poly.pdbx_seq_one_letter_code
_entity_poly.pdbx_strand_id
1 'polypeptide(L)'
;MDFVAIDVETANADLASICQIGLVTVLAGEIVGAWSTLVNPEDFFDLVNVEIHGIDENRVADAPTFPDVYREFSAKSANAVVVSHTSFDRVAVASAVEKYELHRAELI
;
A
#
# COMPACT_ATOMS: atom_id res chain seq x y z
N MET A 1 -8.50 -0.81 21.80
CA MET A 1 -8.40 0.17 20.72
C MET A 1 -8.43 -0.57 19.38
N ASP A 2 -9.22 -0.09 18.47
CA ASP A 2 -9.42 -0.74 17.18
C ASP A 2 -8.89 0.13 16.05
N PHE A 3 -8.02 -0.44 15.24
CA PHE A 3 -7.45 0.27 14.09
C PHE A 3 -6.86 -0.70 13.08
N VAL A 4 -6.55 -0.20 11.89
CA VAL A 4 -5.71 -0.92 10.94
C VAL A 4 -4.41 -0.12 10.74
N ALA A 5 -3.30 -0.83 10.72
CA ALA A 5 -2.00 -0.22 10.47
C ALA A 5 -1.57 -0.54 9.04
N ILE A 6 -1.13 0.48 8.30
CA ILE A 6 -0.66 0.31 6.93
C ILE A 6 0.85 0.40 6.86
N ASP A 7 1.40 -0.32 5.87
CA ASP A 7 2.82 -0.25 5.54
C ASP A 7 2.96 -0.40 4.04
N VAL A 8 3.79 0.44 3.41
CA VAL A 8 4.03 0.36 1.96
C VAL A 8 5.52 0.40 1.66
N GLU A 9 5.88 -0.17 0.50
CA GLU A 9 7.19 -0.03 -0.10
C GLU A 9 7.02 0.59 -1.48
N THR A 10 7.97 1.43 -1.90
CA THR A 10 7.92 2.10 -3.20
C THR A 10 9.10 1.68 -4.08
N ALA A 11 8.89 1.72 -5.39
CA ALA A 11 9.88 1.32 -6.38
C ALA A 11 10.98 2.38 -6.56
N ASN A 12 10.62 3.66 -6.40
CA ASN A 12 11.54 4.77 -6.60
C ASN A 12 11.14 5.95 -5.71
N ALA A 13 11.75 7.11 -5.93
CA ALA A 13 11.51 8.29 -5.12
C ALA A 13 10.12 8.92 -5.31
N ASP A 14 9.42 8.56 -6.37
CA ASP A 14 8.02 8.96 -6.54
C ASP A 14 7.16 8.07 -5.63
N LEU A 15 6.52 8.65 -4.64
CA LEU A 15 5.75 7.91 -3.65
C LEU A 15 4.54 7.20 -4.25
N ALA A 16 4.08 7.60 -5.44
CA ALA A 16 3.03 6.90 -6.16
C ALA A 16 3.46 5.52 -6.68
N SER A 17 4.76 5.21 -6.65
CA SER A 17 5.30 3.96 -7.19
C SER A 17 5.23 2.80 -6.19
N ILE A 18 4.09 2.60 -5.54
CA ILE A 18 3.90 1.54 -4.55
C ILE A 18 4.14 0.17 -5.19
N CYS A 19 5.02 -0.64 -4.59
CA CYS A 19 5.31 -2.00 -5.04
C CYS A 19 4.95 -3.07 -4.01
N GLN A 20 4.58 -2.67 -2.80
CA GLN A 20 4.02 -3.57 -1.78
C GLN A 20 3.16 -2.76 -0.83
N ILE A 21 2.05 -3.34 -0.40
CA ILE A 21 1.18 -2.73 0.59
C ILE A 21 0.71 -3.80 1.56
N GLY A 22 0.63 -3.44 2.83
CA GLY A 22 0.18 -4.34 3.88
C GLY A 22 -0.75 -3.66 4.86
N LEU A 23 -1.60 -4.46 5.49
CA LEU A 23 -2.50 -4.06 6.56
C LEU A 23 -2.40 -5.04 7.71
N VAL A 24 -2.36 -4.52 8.92
CA VAL A 24 -2.52 -5.31 10.14
C VAL A 24 -3.76 -4.79 10.85
N THR A 25 -4.68 -5.69 11.17
CA THR A 25 -5.92 -5.33 11.86
C THR A 25 -5.77 -5.59 13.35
N VAL A 26 -6.07 -4.57 14.14
CA VAL A 26 -6.01 -4.65 15.60
C VAL A 26 -7.40 -4.38 16.16
N LEU A 27 -7.90 -5.31 16.97
CA LEU A 27 -9.18 -5.18 17.67
C LEU A 27 -8.95 -5.43 19.15
N ALA A 28 -9.48 -4.55 19.98
CA ALA A 28 -9.32 -4.63 21.44
C ALA A 28 -7.85 -4.79 21.88
N GLY A 29 -6.94 -4.13 21.16
CA GLY A 29 -5.52 -4.15 21.46
C GLY A 29 -4.77 -5.39 20.98
N GLU A 30 -5.44 -6.31 20.27
CA GLU A 30 -4.82 -7.54 19.78
C GLU A 30 -4.81 -7.60 18.26
N ILE A 31 -3.73 -8.15 17.68
CA ILE A 31 -3.65 -8.38 16.25
C ILE A 31 -4.55 -9.57 15.90
N VAL A 32 -5.57 -9.30 15.08
CA VAL A 32 -6.55 -10.32 14.67
C VAL A 32 -6.42 -10.71 13.20
N GLY A 33 -5.62 -10.00 12.44
CA GLY A 33 -5.40 -10.33 11.03
C GLY A 33 -4.27 -9.53 10.42
N ALA A 34 -3.73 -10.07 9.34
CA ALA A 34 -2.71 -9.39 8.54
C ALA A 34 -2.93 -9.75 7.07
N TRP A 35 -2.70 -8.79 6.21
CA TRP A 35 -2.81 -8.97 4.77
C TRP A 35 -1.72 -8.14 4.10
N SER A 36 -1.09 -8.70 3.09
CA SER A 36 -0.15 -7.95 2.27
C SER A 36 -0.14 -8.49 0.85
N THR A 37 0.25 -7.64 -0.08
CA THR A 37 0.40 -8.04 -1.47
C THR A 37 1.50 -7.22 -2.14
N LEU A 38 2.18 -7.85 -3.09
CA LEU A 38 3.03 -7.12 -4.03
C LEU A 38 2.13 -6.35 -5.00
N VAL A 39 2.64 -5.25 -5.51
CA VAL A 39 1.95 -4.40 -6.46
C VAL A 39 2.90 -4.14 -7.62
N ASN A 40 2.40 -4.29 -8.85
CA ASN A 40 3.16 -3.84 -10.00
C ASN A 40 2.99 -2.32 -10.11
N PRO A 41 4.05 -1.52 -9.85
CA PRO A 41 3.91 -0.07 -9.83
C PRO A 41 3.82 0.55 -11.22
N GLU A 42 4.02 -0.25 -12.27
CA GLU A 42 4.06 0.24 -13.65
C GLU A 42 5.06 1.40 -13.79
N ASP A 43 6.21 1.24 -13.15
CA ASP A 43 7.23 2.27 -13.04
C ASP A 43 8.60 1.62 -12.88
N PHE A 44 9.66 2.39 -13.07
CA PHE A 44 11.02 1.87 -12.91
C PHE A 44 11.36 1.64 -11.43
N PHE A 45 12.33 0.76 -11.21
CA PHE A 45 12.86 0.50 -9.86
C PHE A 45 14.22 1.16 -9.72
N ASP A 46 14.36 1.98 -8.67
CA ASP A 46 15.63 2.57 -8.30
C ASP A 46 16.42 1.57 -7.46
N LEU A 47 17.69 1.38 -7.75
CA LEU A 47 18.54 0.43 -7.03
C LEU A 47 18.56 0.68 -5.53
N VAL A 48 18.52 1.93 -5.12
CA VAL A 48 18.50 2.28 -3.69
C VAL A 48 17.28 1.68 -3.02
N ASN A 49 16.12 1.79 -3.65
CA ASN A 49 14.88 1.23 -3.11
C ASN A 49 14.94 -0.30 -3.07
N VAL A 50 15.44 -0.93 -4.13
CA VAL A 50 15.58 -2.39 -4.20
C VAL A 50 16.50 -2.91 -3.11
N GLU A 51 17.60 -2.20 -2.83
CA GLU A 51 18.52 -2.59 -1.75
C GLU A 51 17.86 -2.53 -0.38
N ILE A 52 16.94 -1.59 -0.18
CA ILE A 52 16.26 -1.41 1.11
C ILE A 52 15.24 -2.52 1.35
N HIS A 53 14.37 -2.82 0.38
CA HIS A 53 13.25 -3.74 0.61
C HIS A 53 13.34 -5.07 -0.15
N GLY A 54 14.31 -5.21 -1.07
CA GLY A 54 14.52 -6.47 -1.79
C GLY A 54 13.49 -6.80 -2.86
N ILE A 55 12.60 -5.86 -3.19
CA ILE A 55 11.58 -6.07 -4.22
C ILE A 55 12.07 -5.42 -5.51
N ASP A 56 12.16 -6.21 -6.57
CA ASP A 56 12.58 -5.74 -7.88
C ASP A 56 11.46 -5.93 -8.93
N GLU A 57 11.74 -5.51 -10.15
CA GLU A 57 10.76 -5.57 -11.23
C GLU A 57 10.36 -7.01 -11.58
N ASN A 58 11.24 -7.98 -11.37
CA ASN A 58 10.92 -9.38 -11.66
C ASN A 58 9.90 -9.92 -10.65
N ARG A 59 10.01 -9.52 -9.41
CA ARG A 59 9.10 -9.99 -8.35
C ARG A 59 7.68 -9.48 -8.52
N VAL A 60 7.50 -8.32 -9.15
CA VAL A 60 6.18 -7.72 -9.33
C VAL A 60 5.62 -7.87 -10.74
N ALA A 61 6.35 -8.56 -11.64
CA ALA A 61 5.94 -8.68 -13.04
C ALA A 61 4.52 -9.22 -13.21
N ASP A 62 4.14 -10.19 -12.38
CA ASP A 62 2.81 -10.80 -12.42
C ASP A 62 1.89 -10.33 -11.30
N ALA A 63 2.30 -9.31 -10.57
CA ALA A 63 1.50 -8.76 -9.48
C ALA A 63 0.40 -7.84 -10.02
N PRO A 64 -0.71 -7.69 -9.30
CA PRO A 64 -1.75 -6.76 -9.69
C PRO A 64 -1.25 -5.32 -9.65
N THR A 65 -1.88 -4.45 -10.43
CA THR A 65 -1.59 -3.02 -10.40
C THR A 65 -2.36 -2.36 -9.26
N PHE A 66 -2.01 -1.13 -8.95
CA PHE A 66 -2.55 -0.44 -7.79
C PHE A 66 -4.09 -0.34 -7.77
N PRO A 67 -4.79 -0.06 -8.88
CA PRO A 67 -6.26 0.04 -8.82
C PRO A 67 -6.94 -1.22 -8.28
N ASP A 68 -6.49 -2.40 -8.66
CA ASP A 68 -7.06 -3.65 -8.17
C ASP A 68 -6.72 -3.87 -6.69
N VAL A 69 -5.48 -3.61 -6.30
CA VAL A 69 -5.03 -3.73 -4.92
C VAL A 69 -5.78 -2.74 -4.04
N TYR A 70 -6.00 -1.53 -4.53
CA TYR A 70 -6.68 -0.48 -3.79
C TYR A 70 -8.14 -0.82 -3.50
N ARG A 71 -8.80 -1.52 -4.43
CA ARG A 71 -10.17 -1.99 -4.21
C ARG A 71 -10.21 -2.94 -3.01
N GLU A 72 -9.28 -3.87 -2.93
CA GLU A 72 -9.19 -4.81 -1.82
C GLU A 72 -8.78 -4.11 -0.52
N PHE A 73 -7.80 -3.22 -0.60
CA PHE A 73 -7.36 -2.41 0.53
C PHE A 73 -8.50 -1.60 1.12
N SER A 74 -9.29 -0.94 0.27
CA SER A 74 -10.42 -0.11 0.67
C SER A 74 -11.50 -0.94 1.39
N ALA A 75 -11.79 -2.12 0.87
CA ALA A 75 -12.76 -3.01 1.49
C ALA A 75 -12.30 -3.46 2.88
N LYS A 76 -11.01 -3.77 3.02
CA LYS A 76 -10.43 -4.24 4.29
C LYS A 76 -10.29 -3.13 5.32
N SER A 77 -10.14 -1.88 4.90
CA SER A 77 -9.96 -0.73 5.79
C SER A 77 -11.23 0.09 5.99
N ALA A 78 -12.34 -0.32 5.38
CA ALA A 78 -13.62 0.40 5.48
C ALA A 78 -14.04 0.55 6.93
N ASN A 79 -14.46 1.77 7.29
CA ASN A 79 -14.92 2.12 8.63
C ASN A 79 -13.87 1.94 9.74
N ALA A 80 -12.62 1.76 9.38
CA ALA A 80 -11.53 1.61 10.34
C ALA A 80 -10.75 2.91 10.47
N VAL A 81 -10.18 3.11 11.65
CA VAL A 81 -9.14 4.14 11.83
C VAL A 81 -7.87 3.58 11.23
N VAL A 82 -7.30 4.31 10.27
CA VAL A 82 -6.09 3.89 9.58
C VAL A 82 -4.90 4.63 10.18
N VAL A 83 -3.91 3.88 10.63
CA VAL A 83 -2.68 4.45 11.20
C VAL A 83 -1.46 4.02 10.40
N SER A 84 -0.42 4.85 10.44
CA SER A 84 0.87 4.53 9.85
C SER A 84 1.98 4.99 10.80
N HIS A 85 3.15 4.37 10.69
CA HIS A 85 4.28 4.73 11.55
C HIS A 85 4.71 6.19 11.31
N THR A 86 4.73 6.59 10.02
CA THR A 86 5.02 7.97 9.61
C THR A 86 4.00 8.38 8.55
N SER A 87 4.05 9.65 8.12
CA SER A 87 3.18 10.12 7.04
C SER A 87 3.51 9.51 5.68
N PHE A 88 4.67 8.86 5.54
CA PHE A 88 5.12 8.26 4.28
C PHE A 88 4.06 7.36 3.65
N ASP A 89 3.51 6.42 4.42
CA ASP A 89 2.56 5.44 3.90
C ASP A 89 1.27 6.10 3.41
N ARG A 90 0.75 7.06 4.17
CA ARG A 90 -0.48 7.78 3.78
C ARG A 90 -0.27 8.64 2.55
N VAL A 91 0.88 9.32 2.48
CA VAL A 91 1.20 10.14 1.31
C VAL A 91 1.38 9.27 0.07
N ALA A 92 2.02 8.11 0.22
CA ALA A 92 2.21 7.17 -0.88
C ALA A 92 0.85 6.69 -1.43
N VAL A 93 -0.06 6.29 -0.56
CA VAL A 93 -1.40 5.85 -0.98
C VAL A 93 -2.15 6.99 -1.66
N ALA A 94 -2.15 8.19 -1.08
CA ALA A 94 -2.80 9.35 -1.67
C ALA A 94 -2.21 9.69 -3.04
N SER A 95 -0.89 9.60 -3.19
CA SER A 95 -0.20 9.88 -4.46
C SER A 95 -0.56 8.84 -5.53
N ALA A 96 -0.66 7.57 -5.15
CA ALA A 96 -1.06 6.51 -6.08
C ALA A 96 -2.53 6.65 -6.49
N VAL A 97 -3.41 7.02 -5.56
CA VAL A 97 -4.81 7.32 -5.86
C VAL A 97 -4.92 8.42 -6.90
N GLU A 98 -4.13 9.47 -6.75
CA GLU A 98 -4.11 10.58 -7.71
C GLU A 98 -3.54 10.14 -9.06
N LYS A 99 -2.44 9.40 -9.07
CA LYS A 99 -1.80 8.91 -10.29
C LYS A 99 -2.76 8.08 -11.14
N TYR A 100 -3.57 7.23 -10.51
CA TYR A 100 -4.50 6.35 -11.20
C TYR A 100 -5.91 6.94 -11.29
N GLU A 101 -6.08 8.19 -10.88
CA GLU A 101 -7.36 8.92 -10.95
C GLU A 101 -8.51 8.19 -10.27
N LEU A 102 -8.24 7.58 -9.13
CA LEU A 102 -9.25 6.84 -8.37
C LEU A 102 -10.09 7.79 -7.53
N HIS A 103 -11.38 7.49 -7.42
CA HIS A 103 -12.29 8.32 -6.63
C HIS A 103 -12.22 7.93 -5.16
N ARG A 104 -12.03 8.92 -4.28
CA ARG A 104 -11.98 8.68 -2.84
C ARG A 104 -13.28 8.11 -2.29
N ALA A 105 -14.41 8.48 -2.89
CA ALA A 105 -15.71 7.96 -2.47
C ALA A 105 -15.80 6.43 -2.62
N GLU A 106 -15.01 5.85 -3.47
CA GLU A 106 -14.97 4.41 -3.67
C GLU A 106 -14.21 3.69 -2.55
N LEU A 107 -13.56 4.45 -1.65
CA LEU A 107 -12.72 3.94 -0.59
C LEU A 107 -13.46 3.75 0.73
N ILE A 108 -14.64 4.26 0.81
CA ILE A 108 -15.37 4.32 2.07
C ILE A 108 -16.48 3.30 2.07
#